data_c2fb547864e3284db00ca3299163bd28
#
_entry.id   c2fb547864e3284db00ca3299163bd28
#
_cell.length_a   1.000
_cell.length_b   1.000
_cell.length_c   1.000
_cell.angle_alpha   90.00
_cell.angle_beta   90.00
_cell.angle_gamma   90.00
#
_symmetry.space_group_name_H-M   'P 1'
#
loop_
_entity.id
_entity.type
_entity.pdbx_description
1 polymer ?
#
loop_
_entity_poly.entity_id
_entity_poly.type
_entity_poly.pdbx_seq_one_letter_code
_entity_poly.pdbx_strand_id
1 'polypeptide(L)'
;MPSRALTIASRLLAVAVAATPGPCPADVTLEAVPPSLRWTDAVEPGALRLACAPGEPELAALFEREGLPFRADLLRREPGKVCHLFFRPTVPGFRASPDDDPLTGILFDADPLLYLAATSRNRGEPLGAMREVLGRIHRPLDVGVLIHRVHAASVYDRATRLSFAGTPHRIRLLERGAERNFWWVQDYVKPGVSGRGPTLLVPRRIFEGDPGNADAFEPLLAELCRQGRAVRSQLSWEGGDLQLTRDPRDARRLVLYYGTFAKPYWAETLTPGEFAYALSLELGADRAVDLGGLAPHVDYFTLFLPRARAALVSVPVAGDFDVARAAVDALRAEFGDRAPAVLADLRRSLSAPGPDPRRVRELVERAREEQGQWAFRTDSGLAERTKALVARACPDGRDCFSASSQLRMVEADPAAFEDWVHAVQRAREEQAITTAHLDLVESQLDPVPDELRRRTEEKAAELEAIGFRVVRVPAFRVDLRVRRTWPGVSYVNGLVVDEQIFLPRFGLGDVEERIFRDIGSQLPWGYSVVPIDAQRVLVRNGGLHCLAGLVRSP
;
A
#
# COMPACT_ATOMS: atom_id res chain seq x y z
N MET A 1 -2.59 -60.07 -17.42
CA MET A 1 -4.00 -59.72 -17.18
C MET A 1 -4.10 -58.20 -17.27
N PRO A 2 -4.88 -57.66 -18.23
CA PRO A 2 -4.82 -56.25 -18.57
C PRO A 2 -5.71 -55.37 -17.69
N SER A 3 -5.20 -54.20 -17.32
CA SER A 3 -5.90 -53.13 -16.62
C SER A 3 -6.92 -52.47 -17.53
N ARG A 4 -8.13 -52.33 -17.06
CA ARG A 4 -9.21 -51.55 -17.71
C ARG A 4 -9.03 -50.07 -17.35
N ALA A 5 -8.65 -49.29 -18.32
CA ALA A 5 -8.76 -47.84 -18.28
C ALA A 5 -10.22 -47.44 -18.50
N LEU A 6 -10.83 -46.82 -17.50
CA LEU A 6 -12.16 -46.21 -17.63
C LEU A 6 -12.00 -44.80 -18.18
N THR A 7 -12.34 -44.66 -19.45
CA THR A 7 -12.44 -43.33 -20.09
C THR A 7 -13.83 -42.76 -19.77
N ILE A 8 -13.88 -41.81 -18.84
CA ILE A 8 -15.06 -40.99 -18.59
C ILE A 8 -14.99 -39.78 -19.51
N ALA A 9 -15.67 -39.87 -20.64
CA ALA A 9 -15.90 -38.72 -21.52
C ALA A 9 -17.01 -37.85 -20.92
N SER A 10 -16.64 -36.85 -20.12
CA SER A 10 -17.60 -35.83 -19.69
C SER A 10 -17.89 -34.88 -20.83
N ARG A 11 -19.03 -35.05 -21.46
CA ARG A 11 -19.64 -34.05 -22.34
C ARG A 11 -20.10 -32.88 -21.47
N LEU A 12 -19.27 -31.89 -21.28
CA LEU A 12 -19.69 -30.56 -20.86
C LEU A 12 -20.27 -29.84 -22.07
N LEU A 13 -21.59 -29.91 -22.19
CA LEU A 13 -22.36 -29.04 -23.07
C LEU A 13 -22.26 -27.63 -22.51
N ALA A 14 -21.31 -26.84 -23.02
CA ALA A 14 -21.28 -25.42 -22.77
C ALA A 14 -22.44 -24.77 -23.50
N VAL A 15 -23.56 -24.63 -22.81
CA VAL A 15 -24.63 -23.72 -23.24
C VAL A 15 -24.08 -22.32 -22.97
N ALA A 16 -23.38 -21.77 -23.93
CA ALA A 16 -23.16 -20.33 -24.02
C ALA A 16 -24.52 -19.74 -24.40
N VAL A 17 -25.35 -19.46 -23.40
CA VAL A 17 -26.43 -18.52 -23.58
C VAL A 17 -25.74 -17.16 -23.75
N ALA A 18 -25.44 -16.82 -24.98
CA ALA A 18 -25.27 -15.45 -25.41
C ALA A 18 -26.63 -14.78 -25.15
N ALA A 19 -26.79 -14.20 -23.97
CA ALA A 19 -27.87 -13.27 -23.71
C ALA A 19 -27.66 -12.11 -24.68
N THR A 20 -28.31 -12.15 -25.82
CA THR A 20 -28.48 -10.96 -26.63
C THR A 20 -29.12 -9.92 -25.72
N PRO A 21 -28.49 -8.75 -25.54
CA PRO A 21 -29.12 -7.70 -24.75
C PRO A 21 -30.48 -7.43 -25.34
N GLY A 22 -31.54 -7.70 -24.57
CA GLY A 22 -32.89 -7.37 -24.98
C GLY A 22 -32.96 -5.86 -25.31
N PRO A 23 -33.87 -5.46 -26.21
CA PRO A 23 -34.00 -4.05 -26.55
C PRO A 23 -34.17 -3.24 -25.26
N CYS A 24 -33.43 -2.15 -25.15
CA CYS A 24 -33.66 -1.15 -24.09
C CYS A 24 -35.13 -0.82 -24.03
N PRO A 25 -35.76 -0.68 -22.85
CA PRO A 25 -37.10 -0.12 -22.80
C PRO A 25 -37.11 1.14 -23.68
N ALA A 26 -38.12 1.30 -24.50
CA ALA A 26 -38.16 2.34 -25.54
C ALA A 26 -37.92 3.77 -24.98
N ASP A 27 -38.07 3.94 -23.67
CA ASP A 27 -38.03 5.20 -22.98
C ASP A 27 -36.74 5.43 -22.13
N VAL A 28 -35.74 4.53 -22.16
CA VAL A 28 -34.46 4.71 -21.42
C VAL A 28 -33.34 5.04 -22.39
N THR A 29 -32.68 6.14 -22.16
CA THR A 29 -31.47 6.56 -22.88
C THR A 29 -30.22 6.35 -22.02
N LEU A 30 -29.09 5.99 -22.65
CA LEU A 30 -27.78 5.93 -22.00
C LEU A 30 -26.94 7.12 -22.48
N GLU A 31 -26.86 8.14 -21.66
CA GLU A 31 -26.11 9.38 -21.95
C GLU A 31 -24.66 9.23 -21.45
N ALA A 32 -23.71 9.88 -22.14
CA ALA A 32 -22.33 9.96 -21.67
C ALA A 32 -22.26 10.86 -20.44
N VAL A 33 -21.51 10.42 -19.43
CA VAL A 33 -21.15 11.33 -18.33
C VAL A 33 -20.18 12.36 -18.89
N PRO A 34 -20.45 13.67 -18.74
CA PRO A 34 -19.58 14.71 -19.28
C PRO A 34 -18.13 14.56 -18.75
N PRO A 35 -17.12 14.45 -19.62
CA PRO A 35 -15.75 14.28 -19.15
C PRO A 35 -15.22 15.61 -18.61
N SER A 36 -14.71 15.61 -17.37
CA SER A 36 -13.76 16.65 -16.94
C SER A 36 -12.36 16.36 -17.51
N LEU A 37 -11.48 17.35 -17.60
CA LEU A 37 -10.12 17.17 -18.12
C LEU A 37 -9.29 16.09 -17.39
N ARG A 38 -9.60 15.79 -16.13
CA ARG A 38 -8.95 14.76 -15.31
C ARG A 38 -9.68 13.41 -15.32
N TRP A 39 -10.91 13.42 -15.76
CA TRP A 39 -11.79 12.24 -15.76
C TRP A 39 -11.31 11.13 -16.70
N THR A 40 -10.84 11.50 -17.91
CA THR A 40 -10.36 10.53 -18.91
C THR A 40 -9.17 9.70 -18.42
N ASP A 41 -8.44 10.20 -17.42
CA ASP A 41 -7.34 9.49 -16.82
C ASP A 41 -7.78 8.50 -15.73
N ALA A 42 -8.86 8.82 -15.04
CA ALA A 42 -9.37 8.02 -13.92
C ALA A 42 -10.34 6.91 -14.32
N VAL A 43 -11.03 7.06 -15.46
CA VAL A 43 -12.08 6.13 -15.88
C VAL A 43 -11.96 5.80 -17.37
N GLU A 44 -12.22 4.53 -17.74
CA GLU A 44 -12.26 4.13 -19.14
C GLU A 44 -13.38 4.88 -19.87
N PRO A 45 -13.11 5.49 -21.05
CA PRO A 45 -14.13 6.17 -21.81
C PRO A 45 -15.35 5.30 -22.08
N GLY A 46 -16.52 5.79 -21.71
CA GLY A 46 -17.78 5.06 -21.87
C GLY A 46 -18.10 4.01 -20.81
N ALA A 47 -17.21 3.78 -19.83
CA ALA A 47 -17.48 2.87 -18.72
C ALA A 47 -18.59 3.38 -17.79
N LEU A 48 -18.65 4.69 -17.61
CA LEU A 48 -19.69 5.34 -16.83
C LEU A 48 -20.66 6.07 -17.75
N ARG A 49 -21.95 5.83 -17.55
CA ARG A 49 -23.03 6.46 -18.28
C ARG A 49 -24.12 6.91 -17.33
N LEU A 50 -24.97 7.80 -17.77
CA LEU A 50 -26.23 8.11 -17.10
C LEU A 50 -27.36 7.39 -17.85
N ALA A 51 -28.04 6.48 -17.16
CA ALA A 51 -29.31 5.95 -17.64
C ALA A 51 -30.39 6.96 -17.27
N CYS A 52 -31.07 7.52 -18.26
CA CYS A 52 -32.09 8.54 -18.07
C CYS A 52 -33.45 8.02 -18.63
N ALA A 53 -34.52 8.27 -17.90
CA ALA A 53 -35.87 7.89 -18.24
C ALA A 53 -36.89 8.98 -17.81
N PRO A 54 -38.13 8.96 -18.33
CA PRO A 54 -39.17 9.86 -17.86
C PRO A 54 -39.50 9.68 -16.37
N GLY A 55 -39.35 8.46 -15.86
CA GLY A 55 -39.67 8.12 -14.48
C GLY A 55 -38.69 7.12 -13.83
N GLU A 56 -38.80 6.97 -12.53
CA GLU A 56 -38.01 6.04 -11.69
C GLU A 56 -38.30 4.56 -12.01
N PRO A 57 -39.59 4.13 -12.29
CA PRO A 57 -39.90 2.73 -12.57
C PRO A 57 -39.17 2.17 -13.79
N GLU A 58 -39.01 2.94 -14.85
CA GLU A 58 -38.31 2.53 -16.07
C GLU A 58 -36.81 2.31 -15.81
N LEU A 59 -36.21 3.17 -14.97
CA LEU A 59 -34.83 2.97 -14.53
C LEU A 59 -34.67 1.73 -13.66
N ALA A 60 -35.55 1.53 -12.67
CA ALA A 60 -35.52 0.36 -11.80
C ALA A 60 -35.63 -0.93 -12.62
N ALA A 61 -36.52 -0.98 -13.61
CA ALA A 61 -36.67 -2.13 -14.52
C ALA A 61 -35.41 -2.37 -15.38
N LEU A 62 -34.74 -1.31 -15.82
CA LEU A 62 -33.43 -1.44 -16.52
C LEU A 62 -32.41 -2.11 -15.61
N PHE A 63 -32.23 -1.58 -14.37
CA PHE A 63 -31.21 -2.07 -13.43
C PHE A 63 -31.48 -3.51 -13.00
N GLU A 64 -32.76 -3.90 -12.77
CA GLU A 64 -33.15 -5.27 -12.48
C GLU A 64 -32.77 -6.20 -13.63
N ARG A 65 -33.10 -5.84 -14.88
CA ARG A 65 -32.77 -6.62 -16.07
C ARG A 65 -31.28 -6.80 -16.26
N GLU A 66 -30.48 -5.76 -15.94
CA GLU A 66 -29.03 -5.78 -16.06
C GLU A 66 -28.36 -6.48 -14.85
N GLY A 67 -29.13 -6.88 -13.84
CA GLY A 67 -28.61 -7.48 -12.60
C GLY A 67 -27.79 -6.51 -11.76
N LEU A 68 -28.06 -5.21 -11.91
CA LEU A 68 -27.38 -4.14 -11.17
C LEU A 68 -28.27 -3.62 -10.03
N PRO A 69 -27.71 -3.29 -8.86
CA PRO A 69 -28.49 -2.73 -7.77
C PRO A 69 -28.96 -1.31 -8.12
N PHE A 70 -30.25 -1.07 -8.01
CA PHE A 70 -30.85 0.25 -8.17
C PHE A 70 -30.85 1.01 -6.84
N ARG A 71 -30.40 2.26 -6.86
CA ARG A 71 -30.26 3.13 -5.68
C ARG A 71 -31.06 4.42 -5.89
N ALA A 72 -32.29 4.46 -5.39
CA ALA A 72 -33.19 5.62 -5.53
C ALA A 72 -32.62 6.91 -4.89
N ASP A 73 -31.75 6.78 -3.89
CA ASP A 73 -31.04 7.88 -3.25
C ASP A 73 -29.93 8.50 -4.12
N LEU A 74 -29.53 7.86 -5.22
CA LEU A 74 -28.55 8.36 -6.19
C LEU A 74 -29.17 8.95 -7.45
N LEU A 75 -30.48 9.16 -7.46
CA LEU A 75 -31.17 9.72 -8.62
C LEU A 75 -30.84 11.22 -8.79
N ARG A 76 -30.42 11.56 -10.00
CA ARG A 76 -30.36 12.93 -10.50
C ARG A 76 -31.71 13.29 -11.10
N ARG A 77 -32.38 14.30 -10.54
CA ARG A 77 -33.70 14.74 -11.01
C ARG A 77 -33.53 16.00 -11.85
N GLU A 78 -33.91 15.89 -13.12
CA GLU A 78 -33.89 16.99 -14.10
C GLU A 78 -35.33 17.25 -14.60
N PRO A 79 -35.62 18.43 -15.19
CA PRO A 79 -36.91 18.68 -15.77
C PRO A 79 -37.28 17.65 -16.86
N GLY A 80 -38.36 16.90 -16.62
CA GLY A 80 -38.87 15.90 -17.55
C GLY A 80 -38.14 14.57 -17.59
N LYS A 81 -37.09 14.36 -16.80
CA LYS A 81 -36.39 13.08 -16.70
C LYS A 81 -35.76 12.84 -15.34
N VAL A 82 -35.52 11.59 -15.02
CA VAL A 82 -34.69 11.16 -13.91
C VAL A 82 -33.52 10.34 -14.45
N CYS A 83 -32.34 10.51 -13.88
CA CYS A 83 -31.13 9.81 -14.32
C CYS A 83 -30.47 9.08 -13.13
N HIS A 84 -29.84 7.95 -13.40
CA HIS A 84 -29.05 7.20 -12.45
C HIS A 84 -27.72 6.82 -13.08
N LEU A 85 -26.63 6.82 -12.29
CA LEU A 85 -25.34 6.33 -12.76
C LEU A 85 -25.46 4.87 -13.17
N PHE A 86 -25.09 4.59 -14.42
CA PHE A 86 -25.05 3.24 -14.97
C PHE A 86 -23.60 2.81 -15.16
N PHE A 87 -23.19 1.79 -14.40
CA PHE A 87 -21.85 1.23 -14.44
C PHE A 87 -21.91 -0.29 -14.45
N ARG A 88 -21.25 -0.91 -15.41
CA ARG A 88 -21.05 -2.35 -15.43
C ARG A 88 -19.65 -2.66 -14.94
N PRO A 89 -19.49 -3.51 -13.90
CA PRO A 89 -18.16 -3.86 -13.40
C PRO A 89 -17.32 -4.54 -14.49
N THR A 90 -16.03 -4.28 -14.46
CA THR A 90 -15.05 -4.84 -15.42
C THR A 90 -15.13 -6.37 -15.50
N VAL A 91 -15.29 -7.01 -14.35
CA VAL A 91 -15.44 -8.47 -14.24
C VAL A 91 -16.79 -8.76 -13.59
N PRO A 92 -17.79 -9.20 -14.38
CA PRO A 92 -19.09 -9.58 -13.83
C PRO A 92 -18.94 -10.66 -12.75
N GLY A 93 -19.59 -10.45 -11.61
CA GLY A 93 -19.53 -11.36 -10.49
C GLY A 93 -18.17 -11.43 -9.78
N PHE A 94 -17.27 -10.49 -10.03
CA PHE A 94 -16.05 -10.35 -9.24
C PHE A 94 -16.41 -9.97 -7.80
N ARG A 95 -15.73 -10.60 -6.86
CA ARG A 95 -15.80 -10.29 -5.45
C ARG A 95 -14.39 -10.23 -4.89
N ALA A 96 -13.97 -9.06 -4.50
CA ALA A 96 -12.65 -8.87 -3.90
C ALA A 96 -12.58 -9.62 -2.58
N SER A 97 -11.41 -10.18 -2.28
CA SER A 97 -11.17 -10.91 -1.02
C SER A 97 -11.06 -9.92 0.13
N PRO A 98 -11.82 -10.10 1.21
CA PRO A 98 -11.66 -9.30 2.43
C PRO A 98 -10.29 -9.53 3.07
N ASP A 99 -9.83 -8.54 3.84
CA ASP A 99 -8.50 -8.53 4.45
C ASP A 99 -8.32 -9.60 5.55
N ASP A 100 -9.38 -10.31 5.93
CA ASP A 100 -9.38 -11.42 6.89
C ASP A 100 -9.52 -12.81 6.29
N ASP A 101 -9.70 -12.92 4.97
CA ASP A 101 -9.73 -14.24 4.32
C ASP A 101 -8.34 -14.89 4.42
N PRO A 102 -8.28 -16.24 4.42
CA PRO A 102 -7.02 -16.94 4.54
C PRO A 102 -6.01 -16.52 3.47
N LEU A 103 -4.83 -16.10 3.90
CA LEU A 103 -3.76 -15.70 3.00
C LEU A 103 -3.23 -16.94 2.25
N THR A 104 -3.22 -16.92 0.94
CA THR A 104 -2.68 -18.01 0.10
C THR A 104 -1.40 -17.64 -0.60
N GLY A 105 -1.16 -16.35 -0.78
CA GLY A 105 0.06 -15.86 -1.39
C GLY A 105 0.35 -14.41 -1.05
N ILE A 106 1.57 -14.00 -1.32
CA ILE A 106 2.06 -12.63 -1.17
C ILE A 106 2.82 -12.24 -2.42
N LEU A 107 2.56 -11.04 -2.92
CA LEU A 107 3.32 -10.41 -3.99
C LEU A 107 4.02 -9.18 -3.42
N PHE A 108 5.31 -9.02 -3.62
CA PHE A 108 6.05 -7.83 -3.23
C PHE A 108 7.21 -7.52 -4.19
N ASP A 109 7.68 -6.27 -4.18
CA ASP A 109 8.80 -5.84 -5.01
C ASP A 109 10.12 -5.92 -4.22
N ALA A 110 11.08 -6.69 -4.73
CA ALA A 110 12.45 -6.62 -4.27
C ALA A 110 13.17 -5.54 -5.07
N ASP A 111 13.26 -4.33 -4.51
CA ASP A 111 14.09 -3.28 -5.12
C ASP A 111 15.54 -3.78 -5.20
N PRO A 112 16.13 -3.78 -6.39
CA PRO A 112 17.48 -4.26 -6.58
C PRO A 112 18.52 -3.48 -5.77
N LEU A 113 18.32 -2.19 -5.52
CA LEU A 113 19.18 -1.42 -4.63
C LEU A 113 19.08 -1.88 -3.17
N LEU A 114 17.99 -2.54 -2.78
CA LEU A 114 17.79 -3.08 -1.43
C LEU A 114 18.22 -4.53 -1.31
N TYR A 115 18.28 -5.21 -2.40
CA TYR A 115 18.57 -6.62 -2.46
C TYR A 115 19.98 -6.97 -1.97
N LEU A 116 20.97 -6.22 -2.39
CA LEU A 116 22.36 -6.42 -1.96
C LEU A 116 22.52 -6.23 -0.44
N ALA A 117 21.69 -5.40 0.16
CA ALA A 117 21.65 -5.18 1.60
C ALA A 117 20.94 -6.30 2.38
N ALA A 118 20.12 -7.13 1.74
CA ALA A 118 19.49 -8.27 2.41
C ALA A 118 20.49 -9.34 2.86
N THR A 119 21.68 -9.38 2.27
CA THR A 119 22.78 -10.24 2.71
C THR A 119 23.58 -9.62 3.85
N SER A 120 23.48 -8.33 4.07
CA SER A 120 24.05 -7.61 5.20
C SER A 120 23.05 -7.56 6.35
N ARG A 121 23.51 -7.24 7.56
CA ARG A 121 22.70 -7.21 8.81
C ARG A 121 21.61 -6.13 8.84
N ASN A 122 21.25 -5.54 7.72
CA ASN A 122 20.26 -4.48 7.65
C ASN A 122 18.85 -5.05 7.78
N ARG A 123 18.26 -4.87 8.95
CA ARG A 123 16.86 -5.15 9.24
C ARG A 123 16.03 -3.89 8.87
N GLY A 124 14.77 -4.09 8.50
CA GLY A 124 13.84 -2.98 8.27
C GLY A 124 13.75 -2.45 6.83
N GLU A 125 14.48 -3.04 5.89
CA GLU A 125 14.26 -2.83 4.46
C GLU A 125 13.00 -3.57 3.98
N PRO A 126 12.37 -3.14 2.88
CA PRO A 126 11.20 -3.84 2.34
C PRO A 126 11.41 -5.34 2.20
N LEU A 127 12.51 -5.79 1.59
CA LEU A 127 12.82 -7.21 1.49
C LEU A 127 13.12 -7.82 2.86
N GLY A 128 13.84 -7.13 3.72
CA GLY A 128 14.14 -7.57 5.09
C GLY A 128 12.88 -7.70 5.92
N ALA A 129 11.99 -6.71 5.88
CA ALA A 129 10.70 -6.72 6.56
C ALA A 129 9.82 -7.87 6.05
N MET A 130 9.72 -8.06 4.73
CA MET A 130 8.94 -9.15 4.15
C MET A 130 9.52 -10.53 4.47
N ARG A 131 10.84 -10.66 4.53
CA ARG A 131 11.51 -11.90 4.98
C ARG A 131 11.18 -12.20 6.44
N GLU A 132 11.15 -11.19 7.31
CA GLU A 132 10.78 -11.38 8.71
C GLU A 132 9.31 -11.80 8.84
N VAL A 133 8.39 -11.15 8.12
CA VAL A 133 6.97 -11.54 8.04
C VAL A 133 6.84 -12.99 7.59
N LEU A 134 7.44 -13.35 6.46
CA LEU A 134 7.37 -14.70 5.89
C LEU A 134 8.01 -15.74 6.82
N GLY A 135 9.10 -15.38 7.51
CA GLY A 135 9.75 -16.27 8.49
C GLY A 135 8.87 -16.60 9.72
N ARG A 136 7.84 -15.79 9.98
CA ARG A 136 6.86 -16.00 11.06
C ARG A 136 5.62 -16.80 10.62
N ILE A 137 5.42 -16.95 9.32
CA ILE A 137 4.28 -17.71 8.78
C ILE A 137 4.72 -19.14 8.51
N HIS A 138 4.18 -20.08 9.28
CA HIS A 138 4.62 -21.49 9.22
C HIS A 138 3.90 -22.33 8.17
N ARG A 139 2.78 -21.85 7.62
CA ARG A 139 2.09 -22.53 6.53
C ARG A 139 2.65 -22.13 5.16
N PRO A 140 2.62 -23.07 4.18
CA PRO A 140 3.08 -22.76 2.83
C PRO A 140 2.27 -21.63 2.16
N LEU A 141 2.97 -20.68 1.54
CA LEU A 141 2.39 -19.63 0.71
C LEU A 141 3.04 -19.64 -0.67
N ASP A 142 2.29 -19.17 -1.66
CA ASP A 142 2.86 -18.76 -2.95
C ASP A 142 3.40 -17.34 -2.83
N VAL A 143 4.70 -17.17 -3.00
CA VAL A 143 5.35 -15.87 -2.86
C VAL A 143 5.89 -15.43 -4.22
N GLY A 144 5.30 -14.37 -4.76
CA GLY A 144 5.78 -13.67 -5.94
C GLY A 144 6.72 -12.54 -5.53
N VAL A 145 7.94 -12.55 -6.03
CA VAL A 145 8.92 -11.49 -5.82
C VAL A 145 9.16 -10.79 -7.14
N LEU A 146 8.76 -9.54 -7.25
CA LEU A 146 9.01 -8.73 -8.42
C LEU A 146 10.47 -8.30 -8.42
N ILE A 147 11.17 -8.56 -9.51
CA ILE A 147 12.56 -8.16 -9.69
C ILE A 147 12.72 -7.40 -11.00
N HIS A 148 13.59 -6.42 -10.99
CA HIS A 148 13.90 -5.67 -12.20
C HIS A 148 14.68 -6.53 -13.20
N ARG A 149 14.38 -6.38 -14.50
CA ARG A 149 15.01 -7.14 -15.60
C ARG A 149 16.53 -7.13 -15.57
N VAL A 150 17.14 -5.98 -15.27
CA VAL A 150 18.61 -5.83 -15.18
C VAL A 150 19.22 -6.76 -14.14
N HIS A 151 18.44 -7.12 -13.14
CA HIS A 151 18.88 -7.89 -11.98
C HIS A 151 18.50 -9.39 -12.07
N ALA A 152 17.60 -9.75 -12.97
CA ALA A 152 17.18 -11.14 -13.17
C ALA A 152 18.33 -12.05 -13.67
N ALA A 153 19.38 -11.45 -14.22
CA ALA A 153 20.32 -12.19 -15.05
C ALA A 153 21.38 -13.00 -14.29
N SER A 154 21.70 -12.79 -13.01
CA SER A 154 22.79 -13.60 -12.45
C SER A 154 22.94 -13.70 -10.92
N VAL A 155 22.97 -12.60 -10.19
CA VAL A 155 23.33 -12.63 -8.75
C VAL A 155 22.08 -12.63 -7.87
N TYR A 156 21.06 -11.92 -8.31
CA TYR A 156 19.83 -11.67 -7.54
C TYR A 156 18.92 -12.88 -7.37
N ASP A 157 18.78 -13.72 -8.38
CA ASP A 157 17.98 -14.95 -8.28
C ASP A 157 18.48 -15.82 -7.13
N ARG A 158 19.80 -16.07 -7.09
CA ARG A 158 20.40 -16.94 -6.09
C ARG A 158 20.22 -16.42 -4.67
N ALA A 159 20.49 -15.16 -4.42
CA ALA A 159 20.45 -14.64 -3.06
C ALA A 159 19.01 -14.33 -2.60
N THR A 160 18.08 -13.94 -3.51
CA THR A 160 16.65 -13.90 -3.16
C THR A 160 16.18 -15.29 -2.73
N ARG A 161 16.53 -16.35 -3.46
CA ARG A 161 16.23 -17.72 -3.04
C ARG A 161 16.89 -18.08 -1.72
N LEU A 162 18.14 -17.67 -1.49
CA LEU A 162 18.83 -17.88 -0.22
C LEU A 162 18.19 -17.11 0.95
N SER A 163 17.64 -15.93 0.69
CA SER A 163 16.95 -15.14 1.70
C SER A 163 15.70 -15.83 2.25
N PHE A 164 15.08 -16.71 1.46
CA PHE A 164 13.92 -17.51 1.86
C PHE A 164 14.24 -18.99 2.03
N ALA A 165 15.52 -19.38 2.00
CA ALA A 165 15.93 -20.76 2.26
C ALA A 165 15.49 -21.20 3.67
N GLY A 166 14.88 -22.38 3.75
CA GLY A 166 14.37 -22.92 5.01
C GLY A 166 12.96 -22.46 5.40
N THR A 167 12.33 -21.57 4.63
CA THR A 167 10.90 -21.27 4.78
C THR A 167 10.04 -22.30 4.04
N PRO A 168 8.79 -22.55 4.46
CA PRO A 168 7.89 -23.48 3.76
C PRO A 168 7.32 -22.94 2.46
N HIS A 169 7.67 -21.72 2.06
CA HIS A 169 7.02 -20.99 0.97
C HIS A 169 7.55 -21.37 -0.41
N ARG A 170 6.70 -21.27 -1.43
CA ARG A 170 7.07 -21.42 -2.83
C ARG A 170 7.41 -20.06 -3.40
N ILE A 171 8.71 -19.80 -3.59
CA ILE A 171 9.19 -18.51 -4.09
C ILE A 171 9.22 -18.54 -5.62
N ARG A 172 8.62 -17.53 -6.24
CA ARG A 172 8.69 -17.27 -7.68
C ARG A 172 9.23 -15.87 -7.91
N LEU A 173 10.27 -15.79 -8.72
CA LEU A 173 10.78 -14.50 -9.19
C LEU A 173 10.01 -14.11 -10.44
N LEU A 174 9.48 -12.89 -10.44
CA LEU A 174 8.68 -12.32 -11.51
C LEU A 174 9.44 -11.12 -12.08
N GLU A 175 9.93 -11.28 -13.30
CA GLU A 175 10.67 -10.22 -13.96
C GLU A 175 9.72 -9.08 -14.36
N ARG A 176 10.05 -7.85 -14.00
CA ARG A 176 9.37 -6.65 -14.46
C ARG A 176 10.22 -5.86 -15.43
N GLY A 177 9.62 -5.40 -16.52
CA GLY A 177 10.29 -4.64 -17.56
C GLY A 177 10.44 -3.15 -17.32
N ALA A 178 9.98 -2.65 -16.16
CA ALA A 178 9.95 -1.23 -15.87
C ALA A 178 11.26 -0.73 -15.29
N GLU A 179 11.65 0.49 -15.70
CA GLU A 179 12.83 1.18 -15.16
C GLU A 179 12.65 1.75 -13.75
N ARG A 180 11.43 1.71 -13.19
CA ARG A 180 11.09 2.28 -11.89
C ARG A 180 10.64 1.24 -10.90
N ASN A 181 10.94 1.47 -9.64
CA ASN A 181 10.61 0.59 -8.53
C ASN A 181 9.14 0.71 -8.13
N PHE A 182 8.49 -0.42 -7.97
CA PHE A 182 7.09 -0.52 -7.52
C PHE A 182 7.02 -1.04 -6.09
N TRP A 183 7.44 -0.23 -5.15
CA TRP A 183 7.53 -0.60 -3.75
C TRP A 183 6.18 -0.94 -3.12
N TRP A 184 5.15 -0.21 -3.55
CA TRP A 184 3.83 -0.27 -2.96
C TRP A 184 2.94 -1.22 -3.75
N VAL A 185 3.25 -2.50 -3.69
CA VAL A 185 2.56 -3.52 -4.50
C VAL A 185 1.07 -3.61 -4.15
N GLN A 186 0.70 -3.27 -2.91
CA GLN A 186 -0.69 -3.19 -2.49
C GLN A 186 -1.51 -2.23 -3.37
N ASP A 187 -0.92 -1.14 -3.84
CA ASP A 187 -1.62 -0.14 -4.63
C ASP A 187 -2.01 -0.62 -6.03
N TYR A 188 -1.41 -1.71 -6.48
CA TYR A 188 -1.54 -2.20 -7.85
C TYR A 188 -2.46 -3.40 -8.03
N VAL A 189 -2.89 -4.06 -6.96
CA VAL A 189 -3.71 -5.26 -7.10
C VAL A 189 -4.76 -5.37 -6.01
N LYS A 190 -5.95 -5.81 -6.40
CA LYS A 190 -6.95 -6.36 -5.48
C LYS A 190 -7.26 -7.79 -5.88
N PRO A 191 -6.90 -8.76 -5.05
CA PRO A 191 -7.26 -10.15 -5.27
C PRO A 191 -8.74 -10.38 -4.99
N GLY A 192 -9.30 -11.36 -5.66
CA GLY A 192 -10.69 -11.75 -5.48
C GLY A 192 -11.04 -12.99 -6.29
N VAL A 193 -12.32 -13.28 -6.37
CA VAL A 193 -12.86 -14.42 -7.09
C VAL A 193 -13.94 -13.95 -8.05
N SER A 194 -13.96 -14.54 -9.22
CA SER A 194 -15.05 -14.39 -10.19
C SER A 194 -15.63 -15.75 -10.54
N GLY A 195 -16.70 -15.79 -11.31
CA GLY A 195 -17.25 -17.05 -11.85
C GLY A 195 -16.24 -17.90 -12.65
N ARG A 196 -15.08 -17.36 -12.93
CA ARG A 196 -13.97 -18.02 -13.64
C ARG A 196 -12.80 -18.43 -12.71
N GLY A 197 -12.94 -18.27 -11.40
CA GLY A 197 -11.95 -18.60 -10.39
C GLY A 197 -11.14 -17.39 -9.87
N PRO A 198 -9.99 -17.62 -9.24
CA PRO A 198 -9.15 -16.57 -8.67
C PRO A 198 -8.79 -15.52 -9.72
N THR A 199 -8.94 -14.26 -9.34
CA THR A 199 -8.80 -13.11 -10.25
C THR A 199 -8.06 -12.00 -9.50
N LEU A 200 -7.10 -11.36 -10.17
CA LEU A 200 -6.44 -10.16 -9.70
C LEU A 200 -7.01 -8.98 -10.47
N LEU A 201 -7.66 -8.07 -9.79
CA LEU A 201 -8.09 -6.81 -10.38
C LEU A 201 -6.97 -5.79 -10.22
N VAL A 202 -6.58 -5.17 -11.32
CA VAL A 202 -5.50 -4.18 -11.39
C VAL A 202 -6.12 -2.83 -11.73
N PRO A 203 -5.79 -1.73 -11.06
CA PRO A 203 -6.37 -0.42 -11.36
C PRO A 203 -6.04 0.01 -12.79
N ARG A 204 -6.91 0.82 -13.37
CA ARG A 204 -6.65 1.43 -14.68
C ARG A 204 -5.38 2.28 -14.64
N ARG A 205 -5.23 3.09 -13.60
CA ARG A 205 -4.05 3.90 -13.29
C ARG A 205 -3.83 4.00 -11.80
N ILE A 206 -2.63 4.36 -11.43
CA ILE A 206 -2.23 4.75 -10.09
C ILE A 206 -1.92 6.23 -10.12
N PHE A 207 -2.35 6.93 -9.08
CA PHE A 207 -2.28 8.40 -9.02
C PHE A 207 -0.96 8.91 -8.47
N GLU A 208 -0.31 8.15 -7.59
CA GLU A 208 1.04 8.46 -7.13
C GLU A 208 2.06 7.99 -8.15
N GLY A 209 2.53 8.88 -8.94
CA GLY A 209 3.64 8.60 -9.83
C GLY A 209 3.44 9.17 -11.21
N ASP A 210 4.54 9.18 -11.89
CA ASP A 210 4.70 9.64 -13.24
C ASP A 210 3.75 8.89 -14.20
N PRO A 211 3.14 9.57 -15.17
CA PRO A 211 2.34 8.95 -16.23
C PRO A 211 3.00 7.77 -16.95
N GLY A 212 4.34 7.69 -16.95
CA GLY A 212 5.09 6.55 -17.46
C GLY A 212 4.94 5.25 -16.64
N ASN A 213 4.31 5.29 -15.47
CA ASN A 213 4.09 4.07 -14.69
C ASN A 213 3.05 3.13 -15.32
N ALA A 214 2.13 3.63 -16.14
CA ALA A 214 1.15 2.77 -16.81
C ALA A 214 1.84 1.75 -17.74
N ASP A 215 2.86 2.17 -18.48
CA ASP A 215 3.60 1.29 -19.39
C ASP A 215 4.41 0.24 -18.63
N ALA A 216 4.78 0.54 -17.40
CA ALA A 216 5.48 -0.38 -16.52
C ALA A 216 4.60 -1.53 -16.01
N PHE A 217 3.27 -1.35 -15.99
CA PHE A 217 2.31 -2.39 -15.58
C PHE A 217 2.02 -3.41 -16.66
N GLU A 218 2.14 -3.07 -17.94
CA GLU A 218 1.83 -3.98 -19.03
C GLU A 218 2.61 -5.30 -18.92
N PRO A 219 3.94 -5.30 -18.69
CA PRO A 219 4.68 -6.55 -18.50
C PRO A 219 4.28 -7.30 -17.24
N LEU A 220 4.05 -6.60 -16.12
CA LEU A 220 3.59 -7.19 -14.88
C LEU A 220 2.19 -7.80 -15.05
N LEU A 221 1.27 -7.06 -15.66
CA LEU A 221 -0.08 -7.52 -15.96
C LEU A 221 -0.06 -8.76 -16.86
N ALA A 222 0.80 -8.78 -17.89
CA ALA A 222 0.98 -9.92 -18.77
C ALA A 222 1.50 -11.15 -18.02
N GLU A 223 2.42 -10.97 -17.06
CA GLU A 223 2.92 -12.07 -16.24
C GLU A 223 1.89 -12.58 -15.23
N LEU A 224 1.16 -11.68 -14.58
CA LEU A 224 0.07 -12.04 -13.67
C LEU A 224 -1.07 -12.76 -14.42
N CYS A 225 -1.33 -12.38 -15.68
CA CYS A 225 -2.30 -13.08 -16.55
C CYS A 225 -1.85 -14.51 -16.89
N ARG A 226 -0.56 -14.78 -16.96
CA ARG A 226 -0.04 -16.14 -17.18
C ARG A 226 -0.19 -17.03 -15.94
N GLN A 227 -0.10 -16.45 -14.75
CA GLN A 227 -0.18 -17.17 -13.47
C GLN A 227 -1.60 -17.27 -12.89
N GLY A 228 -2.51 -16.47 -13.38
CA GLY A 228 -3.88 -16.35 -12.99
C GLY A 228 -4.59 -15.41 -13.95
N ARG A 229 -5.75 -14.89 -13.55
CA ARG A 229 -6.44 -13.87 -14.34
C ARG A 229 -6.18 -12.52 -13.72
N ALA A 230 -5.26 -11.77 -14.27
CA ALA A 230 -5.19 -10.36 -14.03
C ALA A 230 -6.08 -9.65 -15.06
N VAL A 231 -6.91 -8.75 -14.58
CA VAL A 231 -7.82 -7.95 -15.41
C VAL A 231 -7.66 -6.50 -15.02
N ARG A 232 -7.50 -5.64 -16.02
CA ARG A 232 -7.41 -4.19 -15.79
C ARG A 232 -8.81 -3.65 -15.54
N SER A 233 -8.98 -2.98 -14.40
CA SER A 233 -10.21 -2.27 -14.03
C SER A 233 -10.50 -1.12 -15.00
N GLN A 234 -11.77 -0.81 -15.18
CA GLN A 234 -12.21 0.41 -15.86
C GLN A 234 -12.05 1.66 -14.98
N LEU A 235 -11.82 1.48 -13.67
CA LEU A 235 -11.65 2.56 -12.69
C LEU A 235 -10.20 2.62 -12.22
N SER A 236 -9.74 3.85 -11.94
CA SER A 236 -8.48 4.08 -11.26
C SER A 236 -8.69 4.15 -9.76
N TRP A 237 -7.83 3.47 -9.03
CA TRP A 237 -7.79 3.42 -7.57
C TRP A 237 -6.39 3.02 -7.11
N GLU A 238 -6.11 3.18 -5.84
CA GLU A 238 -4.90 2.67 -5.19
C GLU A 238 -5.31 1.71 -4.09
N GLY A 239 -4.65 0.57 -4.02
CA GLY A 239 -5.05 -0.49 -3.11
C GLY A 239 -4.91 -0.15 -1.65
N GLY A 240 -3.94 0.71 -1.28
CA GLY A 240 -3.80 1.25 0.07
C GLY A 240 -4.93 2.18 0.48
N ASP A 241 -5.58 2.81 -0.51
CA ASP A 241 -6.78 3.63 -0.29
C ASP A 241 -8.08 2.82 -0.19
N LEU A 242 -7.98 1.49 -0.30
CA LEU A 242 -9.11 0.57 -0.31
C LEU A 242 -8.88 -0.56 0.71
N GLN A 243 -9.75 -0.67 1.69
CA GLN A 243 -9.80 -1.83 2.59
C GLN A 243 -11.16 -2.51 2.52
N LEU A 244 -11.14 -3.82 2.36
CA LEU A 244 -12.35 -4.64 2.34
C LEU A 244 -12.43 -5.48 3.60
N THR A 245 -13.61 -5.45 4.22
CA THR A 245 -13.86 -6.26 5.41
C THR A 245 -15.31 -6.74 5.43
N ARG A 246 -15.58 -7.73 6.24
CA ARG A 246 -16.96 -8.17 6.47
C ARG A 246 -17.66 -7.16 7.37
N ASP A 247 -18.97 -6.96 7.12
CA ASP A 247 -19.78 -6.13 8.01
C ASP A 247 -19.80 -6.77 9.43
N PRO A 248 -19.43 -6.05 10.48
CA PRO A 248 -19.41 -6.60 11.83
C PRO A 248 -20.79 -7.05 12.34
N ARG A 249 -21.89 -6.55 11.73
CA ARG A 249 -23.26 -6.94 12.06
C ARG A 249 -23.79 -8.09 11.21
N ASP A 250 -23.25 -8.23 9.98
CA ASP A 250 -23.64 -9.29 9.04
C ASP A 250 -22.42 -9.77 8.27
N ALA A 251 -21.77 -10.81 8.73
CA ALA A 251 -20.54 -11.35 8.14
C ALA A 251 -20.72 -11.85 6.68
N ARG A 252 -21.95 -11.93 6.16
CA ARG A 252 -22.22 -12.26 4.75
C ARG A 252 -21.99 -11.06 3.83
N ARG A 253 -22.08 -9.84 4.38
CA ARG A 253 -21.92 -8.60 3.64
C ARG A 253 -20.47 -8.14 3.65
N LEU A 254 -20.03 -7.69 2.48
CA LEU A 254 -18.71 -7.13 2.27
C LEU A 254 -18.82 -5.60 2.24
N VAL A 255 -18.02 -4.95 3.06
CA VAL A 255 -17.94 -3.48 3.11
C VAL A 255 -16.58 -3.05 2.62
N LEU A 256 -16.59 -2.12 1.68
CA LEU A 256 -15.40 -1.42 1.20
C LEU A 256 -15.26 -0.10 1.95
N TYR A 257 -14.13 0.11 2.59
CA TYR A 257 -13.72 1.39 3.14
C TYR A 257 -12.72 2.03 2.19
N TYR A 258 -12.93 3.30 1.86
CA TYR A 258 -12.06 4.01 0.93
C TYR A 258 -11.71 5.41 1.46
N GLY A 259 -10.55 5.91 1.05
CA GLY A 259 -10.05 7.22 1.44
C GLY A 259 -10.29 8.29 0.37
N THR A 260 -9.42 9.31 0.37
CA THR A 260 -9.62 10.50 -0.46
C THR A 260 -8.67 10.61 -1.65
N PHE A 261 -7.80 9.63 -1.84
CA PHE A 261 -6.73 9.77 -2.85
C PHE A 261 -7.29 9.93 -4.26
N ALA A 262 -8.28 9.14 -4.62
CA ALA A 262 -8.97 9.22 -5.91
C ALA A 262 -9.96 10.41 -6.02
N LYS A 263 -10.34 11.02 -4.88
CA LYS A 263 -11.39 12.05 -4.83
C LYS A 263 -11.22 13.22 -5.79
N PRO A 264 -10.02 13.82 -5.98
CA PRO A 264 -9.84 14.93 -6.89
C PRO A 264 -10.16 14.63 -8.37
N TYR A 265 -10.13 13.34 -8.73
CA TYR A 265 -10.31 12.91 -10.12
C TYR A 265 -11.79 12.70 -10.51
N TRP A 266 -12.65 12.40 -9.54
CA TRP A 266 -14.06 12.12 -9.79
C TRP A 266 -15.02 13.16 -9.19
N ALA A 267 -14.58 13.95 -8.20
CA ALA A 267 -15.43 14.90 -7.47
C ALA A 267 -16.05 16.02 -8.34
N GLU A 268 -15.47 16.28 -9.52
CA GLU A 268 -16.02 17.26 -10.47
C GLU A 268 -17.21 16.70 -11.27
N THR A 269 -17.37 15.39 -11.33
CA THR A 269 -18.31 14.73 -12.26
C THR A 269 -19.31 13.81 -11.56
N LEU A 270 -18.88 13.16 -10.47
CA LEU A 270 -19.72 12.28 -9.67
C LEU A 270 -19.94 12.83 -8.28
N THR A 271 -21.10 12.55 -7.72
CA THR A 271 -21.32 12.71 -6.29
C THR A 271 -20.52 11.64 -5.51
N PRO A 272 -20.20 11.87 -4.23
CA PRO A 272 -19.58 10.83 -3.39
C PRO A 272 -20.35 9.50 -3.38
N GLY A 273 -21.67 9.56 -3.38
CA GLY A 273 -22.53 8.36 -3.43
C GLY A 273 -22.44 7.60 -4.75
N GLU A 274 -22.38 8.30 -5.88
CA GLU A 274 -22.22 7.69 -7.20
C GLU A 274 -20.84 7.04 -7.38
N PHE A 275 -19.78 7.69 -6.86
CA PHE A 275 -18.44 7.10 -6.86
C PHE A 275 -18.39 5.84 -5.98
N ALA A 276 -18.91 5.93 -4.77
CA ALA A 276 -19.02 4.80 -3.85
C ALA A 276 -19.79 3.63 -4.48
N TYR A 277 -20.86 3.92 -5.19
CA TYR A 277 -21.65 2.93 -5.92
C TYR A 277 -20.83 2.24 -7.04
N ALA A 278 -20.16 3.01 -7.91
CA ALA A 278 -19.34 2.45 -8.98
C ALA A 278 -18.20 1.59 -8.42
N LEU A 279 -17.52 2.08 -7.38
CA LEU A 279 -16.40 1.40 -6.74
C LEU A 279 -16.86 0.10 -6.03
N SER A 280 -18.03 0.12 -5.36
CA SER A 280 -18.59 -1.08 -4.75
C SER A 280 -18.94 -2.15 -5.76
N LEU A 281 -19.50 -1.77 -6.91
CA LEU A 281 -19.78 -2.71 -8.00
C LEU A 281 -18.51 -3.31 -8.60
N GLU A 282 -17.49 -2.48 -8.83
CA GLU A 282 -16.22 -2.92 -9.40
C GLU A 282 -15.51 -3.95 -8.51
N LEU A 283 -15.59 -3.77 -7.20
CA LEU A 283 -14.94 -4.65 -6.22
C LEU A 283 -15.87 -5.73 -5.65
N GLY A 284 -17.13 -5.75 -6.06
CA GLY A 284 -18.12 -6.72 -5.58
C GLY A 284 -18.45 -6.57 -4.09
N ALA A 285 -18.36 -5.34 -3.56
CA ALA A 285 -18.76 -5.02 -2.20
C ALA A 285 -20.25 -4.68 -2.12
N ASP A 286 -20.90 -5.03 -1.00
CA ASP A 286 -22.32 -4.73 -0.80
C ASP A 286 -22.56 -3.23 -0.51
N ARG A 287 -21.55 -2.54 0.02
CA ARG A 287 -21.53 -1.08 0.20
C ARG A 287 -20.12 -0.54 0.25
N ALA A 288 -19.98 0.73 -0.02
CA ALA A 288 -18.74 1.47 0.20
C ALA A 288 -18.96 2.61 1.21
N VAL A 289 -17.95 2.84 2.07
CA VAL A 289 -17.96 3.84 3.14
C VAL A 289 -16.73 4.74 2.99
N ASP A 290 -16.97 6.04 2.94
CA ASP A 290 -15.92 7.06 2.87
C ASP A 290 -15.31 7.29 4.25
N LEU A 291 -14.06 6.88 4.45
CA LEU A 291 -13.25 7.23 5.63
C LEU A 291 -12.33 8.42 5.37
N GLY A 292 -12.53 9.10 4.26
CA GLY A 292 -11.63 10.14 3.79
C GLY A 292 -11.52 11.36 4.69
N GLY A 293 -10.43 12.10 4.44
CA GLY A 293 -10.10 13.36 5.10
C GLY A 293 -9.10 13.26 6.25
N LEU A 294 -8.65 12.07 6.62
CA LEU A 294 -7.69 11.85 7.71
C LEU A 294 -6.30 11.48 7.19
N ALA A 295 -6.25 10.59 6.24
CA ALA A 295 -5.03 10.19 5.54
C ALA A 295 -5.36 10.00 4.06
N PRO A 296 -4.39 10.13 3.15
CA PRO A 296 -4.60 9.85 1.73
C PRO A 296 -5.02 8.40 1.52
N HIS A 297 -4.36 7.46 2.20
CA HIS A 297 -4.69 6.04 2.16
C HIS A 297 -5.34 5.58 3.47
N VAL A 298 -6.39 4.76 3.35
CA VAL A 298 -7.14 4.22 4.49
C VAL A 298 -6.28 3.32 5.37
N ASP A 299 -5.33 2.60 4.81
CA ASP A 299 -4.43 1.70 5.52
C ASP A 299 -3.44 2.40 6.46
N TYR A 300 -3.27 3.72 6.34
CA TYR A 300 -2.57 4.54 7.35
C TYR A 300 -3.46 4.90 8.53
N PHE A 301 -4.76 4.87 8.33
CA PHE A 301 -5.72 5.27 9.34
C PHE A 301 -6.31 4.07 10.09
N THR A 302 -6.60 2.97 9.38
CA THR A 302 -7.24 1.80 9.97
C THR A 302 -6.56 0.49 9.58
N LEU A 303 -6.63 -0.49 10.50
CA LEU A 303 -6.42 -1.89 10.22
C LEU A 303 -7.61 -2.67 10.77
N PHE A 304 -8.36 -3.31 9.89
CA PHE A 304 -9.52 -4.09 10.28
C PHE A 304 -9.14 -5.50 10.74
N LEU A 305 -9.82 -5.95 11.79
CA LEU A 305 -9.75 -7.30 12.34
C LEU A 305 -11.16 -7.91 12.33
N PRO A 306 -11.67 -8.33 11.17
CA PRO A 306 -13.08 -8.63 11.00
C PRO A 306 -13.57 -9.79 11.86
N ARG A 307 -12.78 -10.86 12.01
CA ARG A 307 -13.12 -11.98 12.89
C ARG A 307 -13.26 -11.56 14.34
N ALA A 308 -12.48 -10.55 14.74
CA ALA A 308 -12.55 -9.93 16.06
C ALA A 308 -13.64 -8.86 16.17
N ARG A 309 -14.26 -8.47 15.06
CA ARG A 309 -15.12 -7.27 14.96
C ARG A 309 -14.43 -6.04 15.55
N ALA A 310 -13.13 -5.91 15.31
CA ALA A 310 -12.32 -4.82 15.83
C ALA A 310 -11.65 -4.06 14.71
N ALA A 311 -11.29 -2.81 14.97
CA ALA A 311 -10.48 -1.97 14.10
C ALA A 311 -9.41 -1.28 14.96
N LEU A 312 -8.16 -1.37 14.54
CA LEU A 312 -7.10 -0.51 15.04
C LEU A 312 -7.21 0.82 14.30
N VAL A 313 -7.24 1.92 15.02
CA VAL A 313 -7.43 3.26 14.45
C VAL A 313 -6.28 4.16 14.88
N SER A 314 -5.57 4.73 13.93
CA SER A 314 -4.52 5.71 14.19
C SER A 314 -5.09 6.98 14.83
N VAL A 315 -4.56 7.35 16.00
CA VAL A 315 -4.90 8.60 16.68
C VAL A 315 -3.65 9.48 16.74
N PRO A 316 -3.69 10.70 16.19
CA PRO A 316 -2.52 11.57 16.19
C PRO A 316 -2.16 12.02 17.60
N VAL A 317 -0.89 11.85 17.96
CA VAL A 317 -0.33 12.25 19.26
C VAL A 317 0.83 13.21 19.04
N ALA A 318 0.92 14.24 19.87
CA ALA A 318 2.03 15.17 19.92
C ALA A 318 2.28 15.61 21.39
N GLY A 319 3.41 16.26 21.63
CA GLY A 319 3.81 16.68 22.96
C GLY A 319 4.42 15.57 23.82
N ASP A 320 4.67 14.40 23.22
CA ASP A 320 5.31 13.27 23.90
C ASP A 320 6.85 13.35 23.74
N PHE A 321 7.52 13.93 24.72
CA PHE A 321 8.96 14.03 24.73
C PHE A 321 9.68 12.69 24.93
N ASP A 322 9.00 11.61 25.37
CA ASP A 322 9.58 10.27 25.39
C ASP A 322 9.76 9.76 23.97
N VAL A 323 8.80 10.02 23.09
CA VAL A 323 8.89 9.73 21.65
C VAL A 323 10.05 10.50 21.01
N ALA A 324 10.14 11.80 21.29
CA ALA A 324 11.23 12.63 20.78
C ALA A 324 12.61 12.14 21.26
N ARG A 325 12.73 11.76 22.53
CA ARG A 325 13.97 11.16 23.08
C ARG A 325 14.30 9.84 22.40
N ALA A 326 13.30 8.96 22.26
CA ALA A 326 13.48 7.66 21.60
C ALA A 326 13.96 7.81 20.15
N ALA A 327 13.41 8.79 19.41
CA ALA A 327 13.85 9.08 18.05
C ALA A 327 15.35 9.52 17.99
N VAL A 328 15.79 10.36 18.93
CA VAL A 328 17.20 10.74 19.00
C VAL A 328 18.09 9.56 19.42
N ASP A 329 17.63 8.72 20.34
CA ASP A 329 18.38 7.53 20.78
C ASP A 329 18.47 6.51 19.64
N ALA A 330 17.43 6.35 18.80
CA ALA A 330 17.46 5.53 17.59
C ALA A 330 18.52 6.04 16.59
N LEU A 331 18.58 7.35 16.34
CA LEU A 331 19.62 7.94 15.48
C LEU A 331 21.02 7.70 16.04
N ARG A 332 21.21 7.89 17.34
CA ARG A 332 22.51 7.65 17.97
C ARG A 332 22.93 6.18 17.87
N ALA A 333 22.00 5.26 18.00
CA ALA A 333 22.25 3.82 17.82
C ALA A 333 22.60 3.48 16.36
N GLU A 334 21.91 4.08 15.37
CA GLU A 334 22.18 3.86 13.94
C GLU A 334 23.60 4.31 13.55
N PHE A 335 24.05 5.45 14.07
CA PHE A 335 25.36 6.01 13.73
C PHE A 335 26.50 5.56 14.67
N GLY A 336 26.20 5.05 15.87
CA GLY A 336 27.19 4.61 16.84
C GLY A 336 28.23 5.70 17.12
N ASP A 337 29.51 5.36 16.96
CA ASP A 337 30.65 6.31 17.19
C ASP A 337 30.67 7.45 16.15
N ARG A 338 29.96 7.33 15.04
CA ARG A 338 29.83 8.39 14.02
C ARG A 338 28.75 9.41 14.38
N ALA A 339 27.97 9.18 15.43
CA ALA A 339 26.89 10.09 15.80
C ALA A 339 27.43 11.50 16.12
N PRO A 340 26.87 12.55 15.48
CA PRO A 340 27.37 13.90 15.71
C PRO A 340 27.04 14.39 17.11
N ALA A 341 27.88 15.28 17.63
CA ALA A 341 27.75 15.85 18.99
C ALA A 341 26.37 16.54 19.17
N VAL A 342 25.83 17.14 18.12
CA VAL A 342 24.50 17.80 18.14
C VAL A 342 23.38 16.87 18.58
N LEU A 343 23.44 15.57 18.28
CA LEU A 343 22.45 14.61 18.75
C LEU A 343 22.52 14.39 20.27
N ALA A 344 23.73 14.46 20.86
CA ALA A 344 23.89 14.41 22.31
C ALA A 344 23.35 15.67 22.98
N ASP A 345 23.56 16.85 22.37
CA ASP A 345 22.99 18.12 22.84
C ASP A 345 21.47 18.10 22.77
N LEU A 346 20.91 17.62 21.64
CA LEU A 346 19.47 17.47 21.43
C LEU A 346 18.87 16.53 22.48
N ARG A 347 19.51 15.39 22.73
CA ARG A 347 19.08 14.43 23.75
C ARG A 347 19.07 15.03 25.15
N ARG A 348 20.11 15.83 25.50
CA ARG A 348 20.14 16.54 26.79
C ARG A 348 19.03 17.58 26.90
N SER A 349 18.81 18.37 25.85
CA SER A 349 17.73 19.37 25.81
C SER A 349 16.36 18.76 26.03
N LEU A 350 16.08 17.62 25.38
CA LEU A 350 14.84 16.88 25.54
C LEU A 350 14.68 16.22 26.93
N SER A 351 15.78 16.02 27.67
CA SER A 351 15.76 15.40 29.00
C SER A 351 15.66 16.41 30.14
N ALA A 352 15.73 17.71 29.85
CA ALA A 352 15.59 18.76 30.84
C ALA A 352 14.15 18.77 31.42
N PRO A 353 13.97 19.15 32.69
CA PRO A 353 12.63 19.43 33.23
C PRO A 353 12.00 20.60 32.46
N GLY A 354 10.94 20.33 31.67
CA GLY A 354 10.32 21.33 30.79
C GLY A 354 11.23 21.73 29.62
N PRO A 355 11.38 20.84 28.62
CA PRO A 355 12.21 21.14 27.46
C PRO A 355 11.77 22.42 26.76
N ASP A 356 12.72 23.30 26.41
CA ASP A 356 12.47 24.52 25.64
C ASP A 356 12.27 24.17 24.14
N PRO A 357 11.05 24.33 23.58
CA PRO A 357 10.79 24.00 22.20
C PRO A 357 11.64 24.80 21.20
N ARG A 358 12.01 26.05 21.52
CA ARG A 358 12.86 26.86 20.64
C ARG A 358 14.26 26.28 20.55
N ARG A 359 14.82 25.94 21.69
CA ARG A 359 16.15 25.32 21.75
C ARG A 359 16.18 23.97 21.06
N VAL A 360 15.13 23.15 21.22
CA VAL A 360 15.03 21.87 20.52
C VAL A 360 15.00 22.08 19.01
N ARG A 361 14.18 23.03 18.49
CA ARG A 361 14.17 23.35 17.04
C ARG A 361 15.52 23.80 16.51
N GLU A 362 16.22 24.69 17.21
CA GLU A 362 17.58 25.10 16.81
C GLU A 362 18.52 23.90 16.66
N LEU A 363 18.46 22.96 17.60
CA LEU A 363 19.30 21.77 17.57
C LEU A 363 18.88 20.79 16.46
N VAL A 364 17.58 20.67 16.14
CA VAL A 364 17.08 19.88 15.01
C VAL A 364 17.56 20.47 13.69
N GLU A 365 17.43 21.78 13.49
CA GLU A 365 17.93 22.46 12.28
C GLU A 365 19.45 22.30 12.12
N ARG A 366 20.20 22.48 13.20
CA ARG A 366 21.64 22.24 13.19
C ARG A 366 21.99 20.80 12.85
N ALA A 367 21.25 19.82 13.38
CA ALA A 367 21.46 18.41 13.03
C ALA A 367 21.18 18.15 11.54
N ARG A 368 20.17 18.79 10.96
CA ARG A 368 19.88 18.73 9.51
C ARG A 368 20.99 19.36 8.68
N GLU A 369 21.51 20.52 9.09
CA GLU A 369 22.62 21.19 8.39
C GLU A 369 23.89 20.34 8.42
N GLU A 370 24.20 19.75 9.58
CA GLU A 370 25.35 18.89 9.75
C GLU A 370 25.19 17.51 9.06
N GLN A 371 23.96 17.11 8.74
CA GLN A 371 23.65 15.79 8.18
C GLN A 371 24.51 15.43 6.95
N GLY A 372 24.71 16.36 6.03
CA GLY A 372 25.54 16.15 4.84
C GLY A 372 27.01 15.84 5.15
N GLN A 373 27.48 16.16 6.35
CA GLN A 373 28.88 15.95 6.74
C GLN A 373 29.13 14.57 7.36
N TRP A 374 28.12 13.96 8.01
CA TRP A 374 28.28 12.71 8.74
C TRP A 374 27.58 11.51 8.10
N ALA A 375 26.56 11.74 7.27
CA ALA A 375 25.88 10.68 6.53
C ALA A 375 26.66 10.16 5.31
N PHE A 376 27.66 10.89 4.80
CA PHE A 376 28.40 10.56 3.57
C PHE A 376 29.87 10.18 3.78
N ARG A 377 30.30 9.81 4.97
CA ARG A 377 31.66 9.29 5.17
C ARG A 377 31.75 7.85 4.68
N THR A 378 31.81 7.68 3.35
CA THR A 378 32.20 6.41 2.74
C THR A 378 33.68 6.15 3.00
N ASP A 379 34.03 4.87 3.23
CA ASP A 379 35.42 4.43 3.20
C ASP A 379 36.09 4.94 1.91
N SER A 380 37.24 5.59 2.03
CA SER A 380 37.94 6.22 0.90
C SER A 380 38.25 5.22 -0.23
N GLY A 381 38.54 3.96 0.11
CA GLY A 381 38.79 2.90 -0.88
C GLY A 381 37.55 2.48 -1.65
N LEU A 382 36.37 2.48 -0.98
CA LEU A 382 35.09 2.22 -1.64
C LEU A 382 34.72 3.38 -2.57
N ALA A 383 34.91 4.64 -2.11
CA ALA A 383 34.65 5.82 -2.90
C ALA A 383 35.46 5.85 -4.21
N GLU A 384 36.72 5.49 -4.19
CA GLU A 384 37.57 5.46 -5.40
C GLU A 384 37.14 4.35 -6.38
N ARG A 385 36.86 3.14 -5.92
CA ARG A 385 36.38 2.05 -6.78
C ARG A 385 35.03 2.37 -7.42
N THR A 386 34.10 2.88 -6.64
CA THR A 386 32.76 3.24 -7.15
C THR A 386 32.83 4.44 -8.09
N LYS A 387 33.69 5.42 -7.82
CA LYS A 387 33.92 6.57 -8.68
C LYS A 387 34.44 6.17 -10.07
N ALA A 388 35.39 5.26 -10.13
CA ALA A 388 35.92 4.74 -11.39
C ALA A 388 34.85 4.00 -12.20
N LEU A 389 34.02 3.21 -11.54
CA LEU A 389 32.89 2.50 -12.17
C LEU A 389 31.86 3.49 -12.75
N VAL A 390 31.44 4.47 -11.95
CA VAL A 390 30.49 5.50 -12.35
C VAL A 390 31.02 6.32 -13.53
N ALA A 391 32.27 6.76 -13.48
CA ALA A 391 32.89 7.52 -14.57
C ALA A 391 32.91 6.74 -15.90
N ARG A 392 33.11 5.44 -15.85
CA ARG A 392 33.12 4.56 -17.04
C ARG A 392 31.72 4.26 -17.56
N ALA A 393 30.77 3.98 -16.69
CA ALA A 393 29.41 3.58 -17.07
C ALA A 393 28.49 4.77 -17.35
N CYS A 394 28.76 5.92 -16.73
CA CYS A 394 27.98 7.16 -16.80
C CYS A 394 28.88 8.37 -17.09
N PRO A 395 29.52 8.43 -18.27
CA PRO A 395 30.53 9.45 -18.57
C PRO A 395 30.00 10.88 -18.47
N ASP A 396 28.71 11.09 -18.73
CA ASP A 396 28.07 12.42 -18.67
C ASP A 396 27.57 12.79 -17.25
N GLY A 397 27.84 11.95 -16.25
CA GLY A 397 27.36 12.14 -14.87
C GLY A 397 25.83 12.14 -14.72
N ARG A 398 25.10 11.88 -15.80
CA ARG A 398 23.64 11.87 -15.84
C ARG A 398 23.11 10.44 -15.77
N ASP A 399 22.07 10.28 -14.96
CA ASP A 399 21.21 9.10 -14.91
C ASP A 399 21.93 7.74 -14.66
N CYS A 400 22.87 7.72 -13.69
CA CYS A 400 23.50 6.47 -13.26
C CYS A 400 22.52 5.45 -12.65
N PHE A 401 21.29 5.88 -12.40
CA PHE A 401 20.22 5.04 -11.86
C PHE A 401 19.30 4.43 -12.93
N SER A 402 19.51 4.78 -14.21
CA SER A 402 18.78 4.11 -15.30
C SER A 402 19.19 2.64 -15.42
N ALA A 403 18.25 1.81 -15.85
CA ALA A 403 18.49 0.38 -16.07
C ALA A 403 19.68 0.14 -17.01
N SER A 404 19.81 0.95 -18.06
CA SER A 404 20.89 0.84 -19.03
C SER A 404 22.26 1.20 -18.43
N SER A 405 22.32 2.19 -17.55
CA SER A 405 23.56 2.55 -16.84
C SER A 405 23.97 1.47 -15.84
N GLN A 406 23.01 0.95 -15.08
CA GLN A 406 23.26 -0.15 -14.15
C GLN A 406 23.73 -1.43 -14.86
N LEU A 407 23.10 -1.76 -16.01
CA LEU A 407 23.56 -2.90 -16.81
C LEU A 407 25.01 -2.72 -17.25
N ARG A 408 25.40 -1.55 -17.77
CA ARG A 408 26.80 -1.26 -18.11
C ARG A 408 27.74 -1.36 -16.91
N MET A 409 27.29 -0.97 -15.70
CA MET A 409 28.08 -1.14 -14.49
C MET A 409 28.30 -2.62 -14.16
N VAL A 410 27.23 -3.43 -14.20
CA VAL A 410 27.31 -4.88 -13.96
C VAL A 410 28.24 -5.56 -14.97
N GLU A 411 28.11 -5.24 -16.26
CA GLU A 411 28.96 -5.79 -17.33
C GLU A 411 30.43 -5.37 -17.19
N ALA A 412 30.66 -4.15 -16.69
CA ALA A 412 32.01 -3.62 -16.55
C ALA A 412 32.78 -4.19 -15.35
N ASP A 413 32.13 -4.28 -14.20
CA ASP A 413 32.70 -4.80 -12.95
C ASP A 413 31.57 -5.13 -11.96
N PRO A 414 31.13 -6.39 -11.87
CA PRO A 414 30.05 -6.79 -10.99
C PRO A 414 30.33 -6.52 -9.51
N ALA A 415 31.58 -6.71 -9.06
CA ALA A 415 31.95 -6.50 -7.65
C ALA A 415 31.95 -5.01 -7.28
N ALA A 416 32.51 -4.16 -8.15
CA ALA A 416 32.46 -2.71 -7.95
C ALA A 416 31.02 -2.17 -8.06
N PHE A 417 30.17 -2.80 -8.88
CA PHE A 417 28.75 -2.46 -8.91
C PHE A 417 28.03 -2.79 -7.59
N GLU A 418 28.30 -3.94 -7.01
CA GLU A 418 27.77 -4.31 -5.68
C GLU A 418 28.21 -3.31 -4.61
N ASP A 419 29.51 -2.97 -4.59
CA ASP A 419 30.05 -1.94 -3.70
C ASP A 419 29.34 -0.58 -3.87
N TRP A 420 29.11 -0.19 -5.12
CA TRP A 420 28.38 1.06 -5.45
C TRP A 420 26.94 1.03 -4.96
N VAL A 421 26.22 -0.06 -5.21
CA VAL A 421 24.83 -0.21 -4.75
C VAL A 421 24.76 -0.11 -3.23
N HIS A 422 25.63 -0.82 -2.51
CA HIS A 422 25.69 -0.75 -1.06
C HIS A 422 26.00 0.67 -0.53
N ALA A 423 26.93 1.37 -1.16
CA ALA A 423 27.29 2.74 -0.76
C ALA A 423 26.12 3.71 -0.96
N VAL A 424 25.47 3.67 -2.15
CA VAL A 424 24.33 4.53 -2.47
C VAL A 424 23.15 4.24 -1.56
N GLN A 425 22.85 2.98 -1.37
CA GLN A 425 21.75 2.55 -0.52
C GLN A 425 21.97 3.04 0.91
N ARG A 426 23.15 2.75 1.51
CA ARG A 426 23.48 3.20 2.87
C ARG A 426 23.33 4.71 3.01
N ALA A 427 23.88 5.48 2.07
CA ALA A 427 23.79 6.94 2.12
C ALA A 427 22.34 7.44 2.09
N ARG A 428 21.51 6.87 1.23
CA ARG A 428 20.09 7.22 1.11
C ARG A 428 19.31 6.85 2.36
N GLU A 429 19.55 5.66 2.91
CA GLU A 429 18.88 5.18 4.11
C GLU A 429 19.29 6.00 5.34
N GLU A 430 20.58 6.25 5.55
CA GLU A 430 21.08 7.09 6.62
C GLU A 430 20.47 8.51 6.54
N GLN A 431 20.41 9.08 5.34
CA GLN A 431 19.77 10.37 5.13
C GLN A 431 18.27 10.34 5.46
N ALA A 432 17.57 9.36 4.94
CA ALA A 432 16.13 9.26 5.10
C ALA A 432 15.72 8.95 6.54
N ILE A 433 16.43 8.03 7.22
CA ILE A 433 16.25 7.72 8.65
C ILE A 433 16.47 8.98 9.48
N THR A 434 17.55 9.73 9.21
CA THR A 434 17.84 10.96 9.92
C THR A 434 16.71 11.97 9.77
N THR A 435 16.29 12.21 8.53
CA THR A 435 15.19 13.14 8.26
C THR A 435 13.92 12.72 8.99
N ALA A 436 13.52 11.45 8.89
CA ALA A 436 12.30 10.95 9.51
C ALA A 436 12.33 11.09 11.05
N HIS A 437 13.44 10.77 11.69
CA HIS A 437 13.54 10.88 13.15
C HIS A 437 13.64 12.33 13.62
N LEU A 438 14.35 13.22 12.90
CA LEU A 438 14.36 14.64 13.22
C LEU A 438 12.99 15.29 13.02
N ASP A 439 12.27 14.92 11.97
CA ASP A 439 10.88 15.35 11.74
C ASP A 439 9.96 14.84 12.85
N LEU A 440 10.17 13.61 13.32
CA LEU A 440 9.44 13.06 14.45
C LEU A 440 9.69 13.86 15.74
N VAL A 441 10.95 14.22 16.03
CA VAL A 441 11.30 15.10 17.16
C VAL A 441 10.57 16.43 17.05
N GLU A 442 10.65 17.09 15.89
CA GLU A 442 10.00 18.38 15.65
C GLU A 442 8.48 18.30 15.78
N SER A 443 7.88 17.22 15.30
CA SER A 443 6.43 17.02 15.38
C SER A 443 5.90 16.93 16.82
N GLN A 444 6.76 16.54 17.78
CA GLN A 444 6.39 16.51 19.19
C GLN A 444 6.40 17.89 19.87
N LEU A 445 6.94 18.91 19.18
CA LEU A 445 6.97 20.28 19.71
C LEU A 445 5.70 21.08 19.45
N ASP A 446 4.89 20.65 18.49
CA ASP A 446 3.67 21.33 18.09
C ASP A 446 2.43 20.52 18.53
N PRO A 447 1.36 21.18 19.00
CA PRO A 447 0.14 20.47 19.33
C PRO A 447 -0.50 19.85 18.09
N VAL A 448 -1.17 18.72 18.27
CA VAL A 448 -2.04 18.18 17.22
C VAL A 448 -3.15 19.21 16.92
N PRO A 449 -3.36 19.59 15.65
CA PRO A 449 -4.46 20.47 15.29
C PRO A 449 -5.80 19.90 15.78
N ASP A 450 -6.60 20.74 16.45
CA ASP A 450 -7.88 20.31 17.03
C ASP A 450 -8.83 19.72 15.97
N GLU A 451 -8.82 20.27 14.77
CA GLU A 451 -9.61 19.75 13.64
C GLU A 451 -9.20 18.32 13.27
N LEU A 452 -7.89 18.01 13.24
CA LEU A 452 -7.42 16.65 12.96
C LEU A 452 -7.84 15.67 14.05
N ARG A 453 -7.71 16.09 15.32
CA ARG A 453 -8.15 15.29 16.48
C ARG A 453 -9.65 15.02 16.41
N ARG A 454 -10.45 16.07 16.22
CA ARG A 454 -11.91 15.97 16.11
C ARG A 454 -12.33 15.01 14.99
N ARG A 455 -11.79 15.17 13.78
CA ARG A 455 -12.09 14.30 12.64
C ARG A 455 -11.70 12.84 12.90
N THR A 456 -10.56 12.61 13.54
CA THR A 456 -10.12 11.25 13.89
C THR A 456 -11.12 10.59 14.85
N GLU A 457 -11.54 11.30 15.89
CA GLU A 457 -12.52 10.77 16.85
C GLU A 457 -13.91 10.59 16.22
N GLU A 458 -14.33 11.47 15.32
CA GLU A 458 -15.58 11.29 14.56
C GLU A 458 -15.56 10.02 13.73
N LYS A 459 -14.45 9.74 13.01
CA LYS A 459 -14.34 8.52 12.23
C LYS A 459 -14.21 7.26 13.10
N ALA A 460 -13.53 7.35 14.23
CA ALA A 460 -13.51 6.27 15.21
C ALA A 460 -14.93 5.97 15.73
N ALA A 461 -15.69 6.99 16.07
CA ALA A 461 -17.09 6.85 16.51
C ALA A 461 -18.01 6.31 15.40
N GLU A 462 -17.79 6.69 14.12
CA GLU A 462 -18.51 6.09 12.99
C GLU A 462 -18.26 4.57 12.89
N LEU A 463 -17.01 4.12 13.08
CA LEU A 463 -16.68 2.70 13.09
C LEU A 463 -17.32 1.97 14.27
N GLU A 464 -17.33 2.58 15.46
CA GLU A 464 -18.05 2.06 16.64
C GLU A 464 -19.55 1.95 16.37
N ALA A 465 -20.16 2.98 15.76
CA ALA A 465 -21.56 2.98 15.38
C ALA A 465 -21.91 1.90 14.33
N ILE A 466 -20.99 1.54 13.48
CA ILE A 466 -21.12 0.41 12.53
C ILE A 466 -21.08 -0.93 13.28
N GLY A 467 -20.43 -1.02 14.42
CA GLY A 467 -20.36 -2.22 15.28
C GLY A 467 -18.95 -2.77 15.46
N PHE A 468 -17.91 -2.01 15.08
CA PHE A 468 -16.54 -2.38 15.42
C PHE A 468 -16.20 -1.97 16.85
N ARG A 469 -15.41 -2.80 17.51
CA ARG A 469 -14.65 -2.39 18.68
C ARG A 469 -13.42 -1.63 18.21
N VAL A 470 -13.33 -0.35 18.51
CA VAL A 470 -12.20 0.48 18.11
C VAL A 470 -11.10 0.43 19.16
N VAL A 471 -9.88 0.09 18.72
CA VAL A 471 -8.64 0.19 19.48
C VAL A 471 -7.85 1.39 18.96
N ARG A 472 -7.72 2.41 19.79
CA ARG A 472 -7.00 3.64 19.44
C ARG A 472 -5.51 3.41 19.56
N VAL A 473 -4.78 3.63 18.47
CA VAL A 473 -3.34 3.40 18.36
C VAL A 473 -2.65 4.74 18.11
N PRO A 474 -1.68 5.15 18.94
CA PRO A 474 -0.97 6.39 18.71
C PRO A 474 -0.27 6.39 17.36
N ALA A 475 -0.39 7.50 16.64
CA ALA A 475 0.31 7.77 15.41
C ALA A 475 1.08 9.08 15.55
N PHE A 476 2.32 9.09 15.07
CA PHE A 476 3.18 10.25 15.19
C PHE A 476 3.36 10.90 13.82
N ARG A 477 3.23 12.21 13.80
CA ARG A 477 3.36 13.00 12.59
C ARG A 477 4.83 13.07 12.19
N VAL A 478 5.12 12.74 10.94
CA VAL A 478 6.41 12.98 10.29
C VAL A 478 6.10 13.78 9.04
N ASP A 479 6.73 14.94 8.91
CA ASP A 479 6.59 15.88 7.80
C ASP A 479 5.52 16.98 7.93
N LEU A 480 6.03 18.13 8.33
CA LEU A 480 5.32 19.40 8.34
C LEU A 480 5.46 20.19 7.02
N ARG A 481 6.40 19.80 6.14
CA ARG A 481 6.80 20.55 4.95
C ARG A 481 6.00 20.16 3.71
N VAL A 482 5.57 18.92 3.62
CA VAL A 482 4.63 18.50 2.58
C VAL A 482 3.23 18.79 3.07
N ARG A 483 2.46 19.59 2.36
CA ARG A 483 1.08 20.03 2.71
C ARG A 483 0.06 18.88 2.93
N ARG A 484 0.53 17.67 3.13
CA ARG A 484 -0.26 16.47 3.36
C ARG A 484 -0.09 16.07 4.82
N THR A 485 -1.19 15.99 5.53
CA THR A 485 -1.29 15.55 6.93
C THR A 485 -1.17 14.02 7.02
N TRP A 486 -0.04 13.46 6.60
CA TRP A 486 0.19 12.03 6.74
C TRP A 486 0.66 11.74 8.17
N PRO A 487 0.13 10.73 8.85
CA PRO A 487 0.83 10.16 9.98
C PRO A 487 2.07 9.43 9.43
N GLY A 488 3.26 10.01 9.60
CA GLY A 488 4.47 9.37 9.10
C GLY A 488 4.78 8.07 9.81
N VAL A 489 4.51 8.00 11.12
CA VAL A 489 4.63 6.78 11.94
C VAL A 489 3.23 6.29 12.26
N SER A 490 2.75 5.32 11.50
CA SER A 490 1.48 4.65 11.71
C SER A 490 1.68 3.16 11.93
N TYR A 491 1.37 2.70 13.14
CA TYR A 491 1.45 1.28 13.47
C TYR A 491 0.30 0.45 12.87
N VAL A 492 -0.75 1.10 12.38
CA VAL A 492 -1.88 0.38 11.77
C VAL A 492 -1.66 -0.01 10.32
N ASN A 493 -0.61 0.49 9.65
CA ASN A 493 -0.23 0.01 8.33
C ASN A 493 0.49 -1.35 8.41
N GLY A 494 -0.21 -2.32 8.94
CA GLY A 494 0.24 -3.68 9.25
C GLY A 494 -0.46 -4.74 8.41
N LEU A 495 -0.11 -5.99 8.66
CA LEU A 495 -0.68 -7.16 7.98
C LEU A 495 -1.40 -8.05 8.98
N VAL A 496 -2.54 -8.60 8.58
CA VAL A 496 -3.26 -9.61 9.35
C VAL A 496 -3.13 -10.95 8.63
N VAL A 497 -2.54 -11.92 9.33
CA VAL A 497 -2.40 -13.29 8.83
C VAL A 497 -2.89 -14.25 9.93
N ASP A 498 -4.02 -14.86 9.69
CA ASP A 498 -4.73 -15.68 10.68
C ASP A 498 -5.00 -14.85 11.96
N GLU A 499 -4.50 -15.26 13.13
CA GLU A 499 -4.59 -14.53 14.40
C GLU A 499 -3.33 -13.69 14.72
N GLN A 500 -2.39 -13.58 13.79
CA GLN A 500 -1.20 -12.76 13.93
C GLN A 500 -1.40 -11.39 13.27
N ILE A 501 -1.07 -10.34 14.00
CA ILE A 501 -1.10 -8.97 13.53
C ILE A 501 0.33 -8.47 13.46
N PHE A 502 0.87 -8.42 12.26
CA PHE A 502 2.21 -7.91 11.99
C PHE A 502 2.15 -6.38 11.95
N LEU A 503 2.75 -5.72 12.93
CA LEU A 503 2.78 -4.27 13.03
C LEU A 503 4.19 -3.75 12.77
N PRO A 504 4.34 -2.61 12.04
CA PRO A 504 5.64 -2.02 11.79
C PRO A 504 6.26 -1.47 13.08
N ARG A 505 7.56 -1.70 13.26
CA ARG A 505 8.40 -1.13 14.31
C ARG A 505 9.37 -0.13 13.67
N PHE A 506 9.54 1.03 14.30
CA PHE A 506 10.29 2.16 13.75
C PHE A 506 11.53 2.52 14.58
N GLY A 507 11.93 1.65 15.49
CA GLY A 507 13.16 1.81 16.28
C GLY A 507 13.02 2.72 17.51
N LEU A 508 11.80 2.99 17.98
CA LEU A 508 11.56 3.86 19.16
C LEU A 508 11.64 3.11 20.50
N GLY A 509 12.23 1.91 20.53
CA GLY A 509 12.54 1.17 21.75
C GLY A 509 11.36 0.96 22.69
N ASP A 510 11.55 1.33 23.98
CA ASP A 510 10.54 1.11 25.03
C ASP A 510 9.19 1.79 24.76
N VAL A 511 9.17 2.87 23.96
CA VAL A 511 7.93 3.54 23.57
C VAL A 511 7.07 2.56 22.75
N GLU A 512 7.67 1.90 21.77
CA GLU A 512 6.96 0.94 20.92
C GLU A 512 6.54 -0.31 21.69
N GLU A 513 7.39 -0.79 22.59
CA GLU A 513 7.07 -1.94 23.43
C GLU A 513 5.83 -1.68 24.30
N ARG A 514 5.66 -0.45 24.81
CA ARG A 514 4.44 -0.04 25.51
C ARG A 514 3.23 -0.05 24.57
N ILE A 515 3.37 0.58 23.39
CA ILE A 515 2.29 0.66 22.40
C ILE A 515 1.83 -0.74 21.99
N PHE A 516 2.74 -1.64 21.66
CA PHE A 516 2.39 -3.01 21.24
C PHE A 516 1.75 -3.82 22.37
N ARG A 517 2.20 -3.64 23.60
CA ARG A 517 1.59 -4.25 24.79
C ARG A 517 0.17 -3.73 25.00
N ASP A 518 -0.03 -2.42 24.88
CA ASP A 518 -1.35 -1.79 25.04
C ASP A 518 -2.33 -2.25 23.96
N ILE A 519 -1.88 -2.34 22.70
CA ILE A 519 -2.66 -2.93 21.61
C ILE A 519 -3.02 -4.38 21.97
N GLY A 520 -2.03 -5.20 22.31
CA GLY A 520 -2.22 -6.61 22.64
C GLY A 520 -3.20 -6.85 23.77
N SER A 521 -3.16 -6.00 24.81
CA SER A 521 -4.09 -6.08 25.96
C SER A 521 -5.55 -5.77 25.60
N GLN A 522 -5.77 -5.04 24.52
CA GLN A 522 -7.09 -4.65 24.04
C GLN A 522 -7.62 -5.58 22.93
N LEU A 523 -6.80 -6.48 22.41
CA LEU A 523 -7.25 -7.43 21.39
C LEU A 523 -8.08 -8.57 22.00
N PRO A 524 -8.99 -9.16 21.24
CA PRO A 524 -9.67 -10.38 21.65
C PRO A 524 -8.70 -11.53 21.86
N TRP A 525 -9.10 -12.47 22.70
CA TRP A 525 -8.32 -13.67 22.95
C TRP A 525 -8.02 -14.43 21.64
N GLY A 526 -6.78 -14.89 21.49
CA GLY A 526 -6.30 -15.60 20.30
C GLY A 526 -5.49 -14.73 19.35
N TYR A 527 -5.65 -13.40 19.37
CA TYR A 527 -4.81 -12.52 18.56
C TYR A 527 -3.47 -12.21 19.23
N SER A 528 -2.43 -12.14 18.43
CA SER A 528 -1.08 -11.77 18.87
C SER A 528 -0.51 -10.66 18.02
N VAL A 529 0.13 -9.68 18.66
CA VAL A 529 0.89 -8.62 17.99
C VAL A 529 2.31 -9.13 17.73
N VAL A 530 2.74 -9.05 16.48
CA VAL A 530 4.09 -9.42 16.04
C VAL A 530 4.77 -8.17 15.48
N PRO A 531 5.66 -7.52 16.24
CA PRO A 531 6.40 -6.38 15.73
C PRO A 531 7.38 -6.81 14.64
N ILE A 532 7.42 -6.05 13.53
CA ILE A 532 8.33 -6.25 12.40
C ILE A 532 9.17 -4.99 12.22
N ASP A 533 10.48 -5.14 12.14
CA ASP A 533 11.36 -4.00 11.89
C ASP A 533 11.08 -3.39 10.51
N ALA A 534 10.53 -2.18 10.54
CA ALA A 534 10.11 -1.41 9.37
C ALA A 534 10.69 0.01 9.36
N GLN A 535 11.72 0.28 10.16
CA GLN A 535 12.34 1.61 10.24
C GLN A 535 12.76 2.12 8.86
N ARG A 536 13.28 1.26 8.01
CA ARG A 536 13.71 1.60 6.65
C ARG A 536 12.54 1.67 5.64
N VAL A 537 11.41 1.08 5.97
CA VAL A 537 10.17 1.22 5.19
C VAL A 537 9.53 2.58 5.44
N LEU A 538 9.55 3.06 6.70
CA LEU A 538 9.00 4.35 7.09
C LEU A 538 9.57 5.51 6.26
N VAL A 539 10.88 5.53 6.06
CA VAL A 539 11.58 6.59 5.31
C VAL A 539 11.13 6.71 3.85
N ARG A 540 10.29 5.79 3.39
CA ARG A 540 9.72 5.74 2.05
C ARG A 540 8.22 6.06 2.04
N ASN A 541 7.71 6.62 3.14
CA ASN A 541 6.30 6.97 3.33
C ASN A 541 5.35 5.77 3.18
N GLY A 542 5.71 4.62 3.73
CA GLY A 542 4.89 3.41 3.68
C GLY A 542 5.00 2.56 4.95
N GLY A 543 4.24 1.49 4.98
CA GLY A 543 4.28 0.48 6.03
C GLY A 543 4.23 -0.93 5.44
N LEU A 544 4.00 -1.92 6.28
CA LEU A 544 4.01 -3.33 5.85
C LEU A 544 2.88 -3.66 4.87
N HIS A 545 1.69 -3.07 5.08
CA HIS A 545 0.55 -3.30 4.21
C HIS A 545 0.80 -2.79 2.79
N CYS A 546 1.38 -1.61 2.66
CA CYS A 546 1.71 -1.02 1.37
C CYS A 546 2.69 -1.89 0.54
N LEU A 547 3.62 -2.58 1.21
CA LEU A 547 4.62 -3.43 0.54
C LEU A 547 4.03 -4.67 -0.11
N ALA A 548 2.90 -5.17 0.36
CA ALA A 548 2.43 -6.51 0.08
C ALA A 548 1.10 -6.53 -0.68
N GLY A 549 1.12 -6.98 -1.92
CA GLY A 549 -0.09 -7.45 -2.61
C GLY A 549 -0.51 -8.80 -2.03
N LEU A 550 -1.54 -8.80 -1.17
CA LEU A 550 -1.98 -9.99 -0.47
C LEU A 550 -2.95 -10.80 -1.34
N VAL A 551 -2.61 -12.06 -1.63
CA VAL A 551 -3.51 -12.98 -2.34
C VAL A 551 -4.23 -13.85 -1.31
N ARG A 552 -5.54 -13.77 -1.27
CA ARG A 552 -6.39 -14.47 -0.30
C ARG A 552 -7.35 -15.43 -1.00
N SER A 553 -7.68 -16.51 -0.33
CA SER A 553 -8.70 -17.46 -0.77
C SER A 553 -10.01 -17.18 -0.03
N PRO A 554 -11.14 -17.11 -0.71
CA PRO A 554 -12.44 -16.94 -0.08
C PRO A 554 -12.84 -18.15 0.75
#